data_c3740f60e78fbaa517cb876487bd0930
#
_entry.id   c3740f60e78fbaa517cb876487bd0930
#
_cell.length_a   1.000
_cell.length_b   1.000
_cell.length_c   1.000
_cell.angle_alpha   90.00
_cell.angle_beta   90.00
_cell.angle_gamma   90.00
#
_symmetry.space_group_name_H-M   'P 1'
#
loop_
_entity.id
_entity.type
_entity.pdbx_description
1 polymer ?
#
loop_
_entity_poly.entity_id
_entity_poly.type
_entity_poly.pdbx_seq_one_letter_code
_entity_poly.pdbx_strand_id
1 'polypeptide(L)'
;MGSFADRLGTRKWDLTGSGITRREALALTAFGLVTTPGLAFAAGPAGQLTWGIHVSLAPTWFDPAETPGIITPFMVLYALHDGMVKPMPGQPLAPSLAESWTGSEDGAVYEFVLRKDAKFHNGDPVTAEDVKFSFERYKGASHDLIKNRVAEIETPDPQHVRFKLKAPWPDFLTFYATASGAGWIVPKKYVEKVGVDGFKKAPIGAGPYKFVSFKPGVELVLEAFDRYWRKTPSVKRLVFKSIPEETTRLAALQRGEVDIVYSIRGELAEELRRTPGLTLKPVVPPAPFWVYFADQWDPKSPWYDERVRQAASFALDRKAMNDAITLGYSKVTGSIIPYSFDFFWQPPLPTYDPAKAKQLLAEAGHPDGFDAGDFYCDSSYSIVAEAALDNFQAAGFRLRLRPLERAAFVEAYSGKKLKNLILGGSGAFGNAATRLEALVVKGGAYVYGSYPDLDALYQQQAAELDHKKRAAILDKMQQILAERMVYAPIWQLGFINGVGPRVGQSGFGLIADFAYTAPFEDITIKST
;
A
#
# COMPACT_ATOMS: atom_id res chain seq x y z
N MET A 1 29.33 54.24 -33.86
CA MET A 1 30.15 55.47 -33.71
C MET A 1 29.34 56.45 -32.89
N GLY A 2 29.81 56.93 -31.77
CA GLY A 2 29.15 57.94 -30.92
C GLY A 2 28.94 57.42 -29.49
N SER A 3 29.96 57.61 -28.66
CA SER A 3 30.05 57.35 -27.24
C SER A 3 29.01 58.13 -26.44
N PHE A 4 28.33 57.44 -25.52
CA PHE A 4 27.40 58.01 -24.53
C PHE A 4 28.09 58.09 -23.17
N ALA A 5 29.10 58.97 -23.06
CA ALA A 5 29.77 59.28 -21.82
C ALA A 5 30.12 60.79 -21.80
N ASP A 6 29.13 61.63 -21.47
CA ASP A 6 29.38 63.02 -21.02
C ASP A 6 28.03 63.64 -20.61
N ARG A 7 27.68 63.51 -19.34
CA ARG A 7 26.83 64.45 -18.57
C ARG A 7 26.56 63.92 -17.15
N LEU A 8 27.58 64.00 -16.27
CA LEU A 8 27.37 64.05 -14.82
C LEU A 8 28.18 65.21 -14.27
N GLY A 9 27.52 66.36 -14.16
CA GLY A 9 28.08 67.53 -13.48
C GLY A 9 28.22 67.28 -12.00
N THR A 10 29.44 67.47 -11.52
CA THR A 10 29.80 67.45 -10.09
C THR A 10 29.21 68.65 -9.37
N ARG A 11 28.20 68.46 -8.51
CA ARG A 11 27.82 69.45 -7.47
C ARG A 11 28.51 69.09 -6.16
N LYS A 12 29.40 69.96 -5.70
CA LYS A 12 29.95 70.01 -4.33
C LYS A 12 28.80 70.38 -3.37
N TRP A 13 28.62 69.59 -2.33
CA TRP A 13 27.73 69.93 -1.23
C TRP A 13 28.51 70.59 -0.13
N ASP A 14 28.10 71.83 0.21
CA ASP A 14 28.64 72.63 1.29
C ASP A 14 27.90 72.27 2.59
N LEU A 15 28.60 71.74 3.58
CA LEU A 15 28.08 71.31 4.86
C LEU A 15 28.24 72.39 5.93
N THR A 16 27.53 73.53 5.81
CA THR A 16 27.40 74.46 6.93
C THR A 16 25.97 74.99 7.03
N GLY A 17 25.29 74.49 8.06
CA GLY A 17 24.22 75.16 8.76
C GLY A 17 22.79 75.00 8.21
N SER A 18 22.01 74.15 8.81
CA SER A 18 20.66 74.40 9.33
C SER A 18 20.01 73.06 9.76
N GLY A 19 19.40 73.07 10.92
CA GLY A 19 18.83 71.85 11.53
C GLY A 19 17.71 71.23 10.74
N ILE A 20 17.72 69.92 10.68
CA ILE A 20 16.71 69.05 10.02
C ILE A 20 15.35 69.29 10.69
N THR A 21 14.35 69.66 9.92
CA THR A 21 12.99 69.85 10.41
C THR A 21 12.30 68.48 10.68
N ARG A 22 11.32 68.43 11.59
CA ARG A 22 10.57 67.20 11.92
C ARG A 22 9.96 66.50 10.69
N ARG A 23 9.70 67.20 9.59
CA ARG A 23 9.21 66.62 8.35
C ARG A 23 10.32 65.93 7.54
N GLU A 24 11.53 66.39 7.60
CA GLU A 24 12.68 65.77 6.91
C GLU A 24 13.18 64.53 7.68
N ALA A 25 13.05 64.53 8.99
CA ALA A 25 13.33 63.33 9.83
C ALA A 25 12.30 62.19 9.54
N LEU A 26 11.03 62.50 9.26
CA LEU A 26 10.02 61.54 8.86
C LEU A 26 10.21 61.02 7.43
N ALA A 27 10.80 61.78 6.54
CA ALA A 27 11.13 61.34 5.17
C ALA A 27 12.35 60.40 5.14
N LEU A 28 13.32 60.57 6.06
CA LEU A 28 14.51 59.70 6.18
C LEU A 28 14.19 58.37 6.84
N THR A 29 13.13 58.29 7.65
CA THR A 29 12.65 57.00 8.21
C THR A 29 11.84 56.15 7.22
N ALA A 30 11.38 56.71 6.11
CA ALA A 30 10.62 56.02 5.07
C ALA A 30 11.52 55.35 3.99
N PHE A 31 12.83 55.58 3.96
CA PHE A 31 13.75 55.04 2.95
C PHE A 31 14.76 54.04 3.50
N GLY A 32 14.63 53.59 4.76
CA GLY A 32 15.56 52.68 5.46
C GLY A 32 15.08 51.23 5.59
N LEU A 33 13.98 50.81 4.98
CA LEU A 33 13.59 49.38 4.88
C LEU A 33 14.16 48.80 3.59
N VAL A 34 15.46 48.60 3.54
CA VAL A 34 16.03 47.52 2.73
C VAL A 34 15.50 46.23 3.35
N THR A 35 14.42 45.68 2.78
CA THR A 35 14.00 44.34 3.01
C THR A 35 15.13 43.42 2.50
N THR A 36 16.04 43.04 3.39
CA THR A 36 16.81 41.80 3.19
C THR A 36 15.75 40.73 2.88
N PRO A 37 15.90 39.94 1.81
CA PRO A 37 15.02 38.78 1.66
C PRO A 37 15.19 37.98 2.95
N GLY A 38 14.17 38.04 3.83
CA GLY A 38 14.15 37.27 5.04
C GLY A 38 14.32 35.82 4.60
N LEU A 39 15.37 35.19 5.10
CA LEU A 39 15.45 33.74 5.15
C LEU A 39 14.12 33.32 5.77
N ALA A 40 13.18 32.90 4.94
CA ALA A 40 11.96 32.26 5.39
C ALA A 40 12.42 30.98 6.08
N PHE A 41 12.64 31.07 7.39
CA PHE A 41 12.77 29.85 8.19
C PHE A 41 11.51 29.07 7.92
N ALA A 42 11.63 27.89 7.32
CA ALA A 42 10.52 26.99 7.16
C ALA A 42 9.86 26.87 8.54
N ALA A 43 8.58 27.23 8.64
CA ALA A 43 7.85 27.11 9.89
C ALA A 43 7.97 25.67 10.35
N GLY A 44 8.39 25.47 11.61
CA GLY A 44 8.52 24.13 12.18
C GLY A 44 7.17 23.39 12.17
N PRO A 45 7.16 22.07 12.43
CA PRO A 45 5.94 21.27 12.46
C PRO A 45 4.87 21.88 13.38
N ALA A 46 3.63 22.00 12.90
CA ALA A 46 2.53 22.60 13.65
C ALA A 46 1.24 21.78 13.57
N GLY A 47 0.40 21.90 14.59
CA GLY A 47 -0.94 21.31 14.61
C GLY A 47 -0.96 19.78 14.72
N GLN A 48 -2.18 19.24 14.69
CA GLN A 48 -2.47 17.81 14.75
C GLN A 48 -3.39 17.44 13.60
N LEU A 49 -3.18 16.26 13.04
CA LEU A 49 -4.03 15.64 12.03
C LEU A 49 -4.43 14.24 12.52
N THR A 50 -5.74 13.94 12.47
CA THR A 50 -6.32 12.70 12.98
C THR A 50 -6.99 11.92 11.86
N TRP A 51 -6.65 10.63 11.73
CA TRP A 51 -7.29 9.66 10.83
C TRP A 51 -8.25 8.76 11.58
N GLY A 52 -9.47 8.67 11.11
CA GLY A 52 -10.39 7.60 11.45
C GLY A 52 -10.11 6.38 10.58
N ILE A 53 -9.45 5.36 11.15
CA ILE A 53 -9.10 4.13 10.42
C ILE A 53 -10.14 3.04 10.64
N HIS A 54 -10.34 2.22 9.62
CA HIS A 54 -11.39 1.19 9.53
C HIS A 54 -11.03 -0.13 10.20
N VAL A 55 -9.86 -0.21 10.84
CA VAL A 55 -9.33 -1.41 11.49
C VAL A 55 -8.77 -1.07 12.87
N SER A 56 -8.65 -2.07 13.74
CA SER A 56 -7.86 -1.96 14.96
C SER A 56 -6.38 -2.16 14.65
N LEU A 57 -5.53 -1.28 15.17
CA LEU A 57 -4.09 -1.41 15.03
C LEU A 57 -3.56 -2.52 15.94
N ALA A 58 -2.63 -3.32 15.42
CA ALA A 58 -1.96 -4.37 16.17
C ALA A 58 -0.51 -3.97 16.50
N PRO A 59 0.01 -4.25 17.72
CA PRO A 59 1.40 -3.97 18.07
C PRO A 59 2.44 -4.64 17.16
N THR A 60 2.09 -5.77 16.53
CA THR A 60 2.93 -6.45 15.54
C THR A 60 3.21 -5.59 14.31
N TRP A 61 2.37 -4.59 14.00
CA TRP A 61 2.60 -3.66 12.88
C TRP A 61 3.65 -2.59 13.19
N PHE A 62 4.08 -2.49 14.46
CA PHE A 62 5.16 -1.58 14.86
C PHE A 62 6.54 -2.18 14.63
N ASP A 63 6.60 -3.48 14.31
CA ASP A 63 7.84 -4.19 14.01
C ASP A 63 7.79 -4.74 12.57
N PRO A 64 8.58 -4.19 11.65
CA PRO A 64 8.61 -4.67 10.25
C PRO A 64 8.88 -6.16 10.14
N ALA A 65 9.63 -6.74 11.08
CA ALA A 65 9.99 -8.16 11.05
C ALA A 65 8.81 -9.11 11.27
N GLU A 66 7.71 -8.65 11.86
CA GLU A 66 6.56 -9.49 12.21
C GLU A 66 5.31 -9.19 11.38
N THR A 67 5.40 -8.33 10.35
CA THR A 67 4.25 -7.95 9.53
C THR A 67 3.87 -9.04 8.53
N PRO A 68 2.74 -9.75 8.72
CA PRO A 68 2.29 -10.76 7.77
C PRO A 68 1.65 -10.16 6.52
N GLY A 69 1.16 -8.91 6.61
CA GLY A 69 0.52 -8.17 5.51
C GLY A 69 1.42 -7.09 4.95
N ILE A 70 1.21 -6.77 3.68
CA ILE A 70 2.06 -5.83 2.93
C ILE A 70 1.34 -4.52 2.52
N ILE A 71 0.09 -4.32 2.95
CA ILE A 71 -0.67 -3.09 2.68
C ILE A 71 -1.04 -2.37 3.97
N THR A 72 -1.88 -2.97 4.83
CA THR A 72 -2.40 -2.29 6.03
C THR A 72 -1.30 -1.95 7.04
N PRO A 73 -0.34 -2.85 7.36
CA PRO A 73 0.79 -2.51 8.22
C PRO A 73 1.68 -1.39 7.66
N PHE A 74 1.78 -1.28 6.33
CA PHE A 74 2.60 -0.24 5.70
C PHE A 74 2.11 1.17 5.97
N MET A 75 0.82 1.37 6.30
CA MET A 75 0.33 2.64 6.82
C MET A 75 1.14 3.10 8.04
N VAL A 76 1.44 2.18 8.96
CA VAL A 76 2.28 2.48 10.15
C VAL A 76 3.75 2.53 9.80
N LEU A 77 4.24 1.62 8.94
CA LEU A 77 5.65 1.55 8.55
C LEU A 77 6.11 2.84 7.85
N TYR A 78 5.31 3.41 6.94
CA TYR A 78 5.62 4.68 6.27
C TYR A 78 5.71 5.88 7.23
N ALA A 79 5.06 5.80 8.39
CA ALA A 79 5.14 6.84 9.41
C ALA A 79 6.35 6.65 10.34
N LEU A 80 6.53 5.43 10.88
CA LEU A 80 7.52 5.14 11.94
C LEU A 80 8.90 4.73 11.41
N HIS A 81 8.93 4.01 10.31
CA HIS A 81 10.14 3.38 9.80
C HIS A 81 10.51 3.90 8.41
N ASP A 82 11.65 3.45 7.92
CA ASP A 82 12.04 3.64 6.54
C ASP A 82 12.63 2.35 5.95
N GLY A 83 12.40 2.17 4.66
CA GLY A 83 12.92 1.03 3.92
C GLY A 83 14.23 1.36 3.21
N MET A 84 14.95 0.34 2.78
CA MET A 84 16.12 0.50 1.91
C MET A 84 15.73 1.19 0.60
N VAL A 85 14.72 0.66 -0.04
CA VAL A 85 14.05 1.15 -1.26
C VAL A 85 12.56 0.99 -1.02
N LYS A 86 11.74 1.93 -1.46
CA LYS A 86 10.28 1.88 -1.27
C LYS A 86 9.55 2.66 -2.37
N PRO A 87 8.26 2.38 -2.64
CA PRO A 87 7.44 3.23 -3.49
C PRO A 87 7.35 4.67 -2.94
N MET A 88 7.52 5.65 -3.82
CA MET A 88 7.40 7.09 -3.53
C MET A 88 6.70 7.80 -4.70
N PRO A 89 6.26 9.06 -4.57
CA PRO A 89 5.61 9.79 -5.65
C PRO A 89 6.40 9.74 -6.96
N GLY A 90 5.76 9.21 -8.01
CA GLY A 90 6.35 9.09 -9.35
C GLY A 90 7.40 7.99 -9.53
N GLN A 91 7.74 7.23 -8.49
CA GLN A 91 8.76 6.18 -8.55
C GLN A 91 8.30 4.94 -7.76
N PRO A 92 7.99 3.82 -8.42
CA PRO A 92 7.61 2.58 -7.75
C PRO A 92 8.76 1.93 -6.96
N LEU A 93 10.00 2.22 -7.33
CA LEU A 93 11.23 1.86 -6.62
C LEU A 93 12.08 3.13 -6.47
N ALA A 94 11.93 3.80 -5.35
CA ALA A 94 12.67 5.03 -5.05
C ALA A 94 13.80 4.77 -4.05
N PRO A 95 14.95 5.44 -4.20
CA PRO A 95 15.98 5.51 -3.16
C PRO A 95 15.38 6.02 -1.85
N SER A 96 15.70 5.33 -0.74
CA SER A 96 15.26 5.71 0.60
C SER A 96 16.46 5.65 1.56
N LEU A 97 16.55 4.70 2.50
CA LEU A 97 17.76 4.55 3.31
C LEU A 97 18.98 4.17 2.47
N ALA A 98 18.79 3.41 1.37
CA ALA A 98 19.78 3.29 0.33
C ALA A 98 19.67 4.50 -0.62
N GLU A 99 20.74 5.25 -0.82
CA GLU A 99 20.80 6.33 -1.81
C GLU A 99 20.97 5.79 -3.23
N SER A 100 21.54 4.58 -3.37
CA SER A 100 21.70 3.89 -4.64
C SER A 100 21.83 2.37 -4.44
N TRP A 101 21.63 1.62 -5.51
CA TRP A 101 21.89 0.19 -5.57
C TRP A 101 22.26 -0.26 -6.98
N THR A 102 22.93 -1.40 -7.08
CA THR A 102 23.26 -2.07 -8.34
C THR A 102 22.99 -3.56 -8.22
N GLY A 103 22.60 -4.19 -9.33
CA GLY A 103 22.54 -5.64 -9.47
C GLY A 103 23.66 -6.12 -10.41
N SER A 104 24.24 -7.29 -10.14
CA SER A 104 25.16 -7.93 -11.06
C SER A 104 24.45 -8.37 -12.36
N GLU A 105 25.17 -8.47 -13.46
CA GLU A 105 24.62 -8.88 -14.77
C GLU A 105 23.92 -10.24 -14.73
N ASP A 106 24.41 -11.14 -13.90
CA ASP A 106 23.83 -12.47 -13.69
C ASP A 106 22.67 -12.47 -12.69
N GLY A 107 22.31 -11.31 -12.08
CA GLY A 107 21.22 -11.21 -11.12
C GLY A 107 21.44 -11.95 -9.80
N ALA A 108 22.68 -12.32 -9.48
CA ALA A 108 23.03 -13.08 -8.26
C ALA A 108 23.58 -12.23 -7.11
N VAL A 109 23.96 -10.97 -7.37
CA VAL A 109 24.48 -10.05 -6.35
C VAL A 109 23.78 -8.71 -6.44
N TYR A 110 23.40 -8.16 -5.28
CA TYR A 110 22.84 -6.81 -5.16
C TYR A 110 23.63 -6.03 -4.12
N GLU A 111 24.09 -4.84 -4.51
CA GLU A 111 24.87 -3.94 -3.66
C GLU A 111 24.08 -2.66 -3.39
N PHE A 112 24.06 -2.22 -2.14
CA PHE A 112 23.36 -1.00 -1.69
C PHE A 112 24.35 -0.08 -1.03
N VAL A 113 24.21 1.23 -1.30
CA VAL A 113 24.94 2.29 -0.63
C VAL A 113 23.99 3.06 0.27
N LEU A 114 24.25 3.09 1.58
CA LEU A 114 23.38 3.77 2.55
C LEU A 114 23.66 5.27 2.60
N ARG A 115 22.61 6.04 2.89
CA ARG A 115 22.73 7.48 3.19
C ARG A 115 23.55 7.72 4.46
N LYS A 116 24.41 8.71 4.41
CA LYS A 116 25.22 9.13 5.57
C LYS A 116 24.44 9.98 6.57
N ASP A 117 23.38 10.65 6.13
CA ASP A 117 22.56 11.57 6.93
C ASP A 117 21.33 10.93 7.55
N ALA A 118 20.99 9.67 7.19
CA ALA A 118 19.87 8.93 7.77
C ALA A 118 20.14 8.58 9.24
N LYS A 119 19.17 8.88 10.10
CA LYS A 119 19.24 8.62 11.54
C LYS A 119 17.96 7.96 12.04
N PHE A 120 18.11 7.11 13.02
CA PHE A 120 16.99 6.64 13.82
C PHE A 120 16.46 7.74 14.75
N HIS A 121 15.26 7.57 15.28
CA HIS A 121 14.60 8.54 16.17
C HIS A 121 15.38 8.85 17.45
N ASN A 122 16.22 7.92 17.92
CA ASN A 122 17.12 8.13 19.06
C ASN A 122 18.41 8.89 18.71
N GLY A 123 18.62 9.20 17.42
CA GLY A 123 19.76 9.94 16.91
C GLY A 123 20.93 9.08 16.43
N ASP A 124 20.90 7.77 16.63
CA ASP A 124 21.91 6.85 16.10
C ASP A 124 21.89 6.86 14.57
N PRO A 125 23.03 6.73 13.87
CA PRO A 125 23.07 6.58 12.41
C PRO A 125 22.50 5.23 12.00
N VAL A 126 21.91 5.18 10.81
CA VAL A 126 21.53 3.91 10.15
C VAL A 126 22.79 3.31 9.53
N THR A 127 23.05 2.03 9.78
CA THR A 127 24.26 1.34 9.32
C THR A 127 23.96 0.03 8.60
N ALA A 128 24.94 -0.47 7.85
CA ALA A 128 24.88 -1.76 7.18
C ALA A 128 24.56 -2.94 8.13
N GLU A 129 25.05 -2.86 9.39
CA GLU A 129 24.75 -3.84 10.43
C GLU A 129 23.27 -3.84 10.83
N ASP A 130 22.60 -2.68 10.82
CA ASP A 130 21.15 -2.61 11.08
C ASP A 130 20.35 -3.26 9.94
N VAL A 131 20.81 -3.10 8.69
CA VAL A 131 20.20 -3.74 7.52
C VAL A 131 20.31 -5.26 7.61
N LYS A 132 21.52 -5.78 7.84
CA LYS A 132 21.76 -7.22 8.02
C LYS A 132 20.91 -7.79 9.16
N PHE A 133 20.93 -7.15 10.32
CA PHE A 133 20.16 -7.54 11.48
C PHE A 133 18.64 -7.55 11.19
N SER A 134 18.10 -6.51 10.52
CA SER A 134 16.69 -6.43 10.18
C SER A 134 16.25 -7.57 9.27
N PHE A 135 17.07 -7.90 8.27
CA PHE A 135 16.83 -9.03 7.39
C PHE A 135 16.92 -10.36 8.14
N GLU A 136 17.95 -10.58 8.96
CA GLU A 136 18.15 -11.85 9.67
C GLU A 136 17.01 -12.19 10.63
N ARG A 137 16.40 -11.20 11.26
CA ARG A 137 15.25 -11.39 12.16
C ARG A 137 13.89 -11.41 11.48
N TYR A 138 13.82 -11.13 10.18
CA TYR A 138 12.56 -11.04 9.43
C TYR A 138 11.80 -12.37 9.40
N LYS A 139 10.48 -12.32 9.71
CA LYS A 139 9.54 -13.46 9.77
C LYS A 139 8.19 -13.14 9.09
N GLY A 140 8.10 -12.01 8.37
CA GLY A 140 6.87 -11.52 7.77
C GLY A 140 6.53 -12.20 6.44
N ALA A 141 5.77 -11.48 5.62
CA ALA A 141 5.33 -11.95 4.29
C ALA A 141 6.51 -12.41 3.43
N SER A 142 6.35 -13.52 2.70
CA SER A 142 7.37 -14.13 1.84
C SER A 142 8.68 -14.52 2.54
N HIS A 143 8.65 -14.69 3.87
CA HIS A 143 9.83 -15.04 4.68
C HIS A 143 10.63 -16.20 4.08
N ASP A 144 10.00 -17.36 3.91
CA ASP A 144 10.69 -18.58 3.44
C ASP A 144 11.29 -18.40 2.04
N LEU A 145 10.54 -17.75 1.15
CA LEU A 145 10.99 -17.48 -0.21
C LEU A 145 12.27 -16.64 -0.21
N ILE A 146 12.27 -15.52 0.52
CA ILE A 146 13.39 -14.58 0.54
C ILE A 146 14.60 -15.20 1.25
N LYS A 147 14.38 -15.81 2.42
CA LYS A 147 15.43 -16.43 3.22
C LYS A 147 16.11 -17.59 2.50
N ASN A 148 15.32 -18.42 1.82
CA ASN A 148 15.86 -19.58 1.12
C ASN A 148 16.69 -19.19 -0.10
N ARG A 149 16.54 -18.01 -0.66
CA ARG A 149 17.27 -17.52 -1.85
C ARG A 149 18.50 -16.68 -1.52
N VAL A 150 18.58 -16.06 -0.36
CA VAL A 150 19.77 -15.32 0.08
C VAL A 150 20.79 -16.30 0.67
N ALA A 151 22.01 -16.27 0.15
CA ALA A 151 23.13 -17.08 0.63
C ALA A 151 23.87 -16.36 1.75
N GLU A 152 24.17 -15.08 1.57
CA GLU A 152 25.00 -14.30 2.47
C GLU A 152 24.66 -12.80 2.38
N ILE A 153 24.85 -12.09 3.50
CA ILE A 153 24.80 -10.62 3.55
C ILE A 153 26.12 -10.13 4.12
N GLU A 154 26.87 -9.41 3.29
CA GLU A 154 28.13 -8.77 3.66
C GLU A 154 27.91 -7.31 4.02
N THR A 155 28.63 -6.85 5.03
CA THR A 155 28.67 -5.46 5.51
C THR A 155 30.12 -5.00 5.56
N PRO A 156 30.75 -4.72 4.38
CA PRO A 156 32.17 -4.42 4.32
C PRO A 156 32.56 -3.15 5.09
N ASP A 157 31.62 -2.24 5.21
CA ASP A 157 31.75 -1.03 6.02
C ASP A 157 30.34 -0.53 6.45
N PRO A 158 30.23 0.53 7.28
CA PRO A 158 28.94 1.00 7.78
C PRO A 158 27.94 1.47 6.72
N GLN A 159 28.36 1.81 5.50
CA GLN A 159 27.51 2.32 4.42
C GLN A 159 27.21 1.31 3.30
N HIS A 160 27.93 0.21 3.20
CA HIS A 160 27.79 -0.74 2.11
C HIS A 160 27.20 -2.07 2.58
N VAL A 161 26.16 -2.52 1.87
CA VAL A 161 25.51 -3.83 2.09
C VAL A 161 25.48 -4.60 0.78
N ARG A 162 25.95 -5.84 0.80
CA ARG A 162 25.93 -6.72 -0.35
C ARG A 162 25.14 -7.99 -0.04
N PHE A 163 24.09 -8.24 -0.82
CA PHE A 163 23.32 -9.48 -0.79
C PHE A 163 23.86 -10.41 -1.88
N LYS A 164 24.31 -11.60 -1.49
CA LYS A 164 24.66 -12.69 -2.40
C LYS A 164 23.53 -13.71 -2.40
N LEU A 165 23.02 -14.01 -3.58
CA LEU A 165 21.95 -14.99 -3.77
C LEU A 165 22.53 -16.36 -4.13
N LYS A 166 21.80 -17.42 -3.81
CA LYS A 166 22.20 -18.81 -4.13
C LYS A 166 22.12 -19.12 -5.63
N ALA A 167 21.31 -18.37 -6.36
CA ALA A 167 21.13 -18.44 -7.80
C ALA A 167 20.58 -17.10 -8.31
N PRO A 168 20.68 -16.80 -9.61
CA PRO A 168 20.04 -15.65 -10.22
C PRO A 168 18.57 -15.50 -9.82
N TRP A 169 18.15 -14.29 -9.41
CA TRP A 169 16.78 -14.03 -9.05
C TRP A 169 16.37 -12.59 -9.40
N PRO A 170 15.79 -12.37 -10.58
CA PRO A 170 15.41 -11.03 -11.05
C PRO A 170 14.43 -10.31 -10.14
N ASP A 171 13.60 -11.05 -9.38
CA ASP A 171 12.61 -10.48 -8.48
C ASP A 171 13.13 -10.11 -7.08
N PHE A 172 14.42 -10.32 -6.80
CA PHE A 172 14.95 -10.06 -5.45
C PHE A 172 14.57 -8.67 -4.94
N LEU A 173 14.83 -7.64 -5.73
CA LEU A 173 14.53 -6.26 -5.31
C LEU A 173 13.02 -6.03 -5.12
N THR A 174 12.19 -6.61 -5.99
CA THR A 174 10.72 -6.52 -5.87
C THR A 174 10.23 -7.14 -4.56
N PHE A 175 10.70 -8.34 -4.21
CA PHE A 175 10.32 -8.99 -2.95
C PHE A 175 10.93 -8.27 -1.74
N TYR A 176 12.18 -7.88 -1.80
CA TYR A 176 12.89 -7.23 -0.71
C TYR A 176 12.34 -5.83 -0.40
N ALA A 177 12.11 -5.01 -1.43
CA ALA A 177 11.78 -3.59 -1.26
C ALA A 177 10.28 -3.31 -1.19
N THR A 178 9.43 -4.05 -1.90
CA THR A 178 8.02 -3.69 -2.06
C THR A 178 7.03 -4.76 -1.63
N ALA A 179 7.26 -6.02 -2.00
CA ALA A 179 6.32 -7.12 -1.77
C ALA A 179 6.46 -7.77 -0.38
N SER A 180 7.32 -7.24 0.48
CA SER A 180 7.51 -7.70 1.85
C SER A 180 7.98 -6.58 2.77
N GLY A 181 8.04 -6.85 4.09
CA GLY A 181 8.64 -5.93 5.07
C GLY A 181 10.14 -6.13 5.27
N ALA A 182 10.80 -7.00 4.48
CA ALA A 182 12.19 -7.41 4.72
C ALA A 182 13.21 -6.28 4.54
N GLY A 183 12.89 -5.30 3.69
CA GLY A 183 13.76 -4.14 3.44
C GLY A 183 13.51 -2.94 4.37
N TRP A 184 12.64 -3.07 5.38
CA TRP A 184 12.37 -2.02 6.38
C TRP A 184 13.29 -2.21 7.58
N ILE A 185 13.99 -1.12 7.99
CA ILE A 185 15.15 -1.21 8.87
C ILE A 185 14.83 -0.74 10.29
N VAL A 186 15.34 -1.48 11.26
CA VAL A 186 15.22 -1.18 12.70
C VAL A 186 16.61 -1.09 13.36
N PRO A 187 16.78 -0.30 14.44
CA PRO A 187 18.06 -0.13 15.10
C PRO A 187 18.46 -1.38 15.90
N LYS A 188 19.47 -2.12 15.43
CA LYS A 188 20.00 -3.33 16.05
C LYS A 188 20.25 -3.18 17.54
N LYS A 189 21.07 -2.19 17.92
CA LYS A 189 21.47 -1.95 19.33
C LYS A 189 20.26 -1.72 20.24
N TYR A 190 19.24 -1.03 19.76
CA TYR A 190 18.06 -0.76 20.56
C TYR A 190 17.19 -2.02 20.70
N VAL A 191 16.96 -2.76 19.61
CA VAL A 191 16.18 -4.01 19.64
C VAL A 191 16.85 -5.05 20.54
N GLU A 192 18.16 -5.22 20.45
CA GLU A 192 18.93 -6.11 21.34
C GLU A 192 18.83 -5.71 22.82
N LYS A 193 18.82 -4.40 23.10
CA LYS A 193 18.71 -3.87 24.47
C LYS A 193 17.34 -4.13 25.09
N VAL A 194 16.24 -3.90 24.36
CA VAL A 194 14.87 -3.93 24.90
C VAL A 194 14.13 -5.23 24.63
N GLY A 195 14.64 -6.07 23.74
CA GLY A 195 13.98 -7.27 23.25
C GLY A 195 12.80 -6.99 22.31
N VAL A 196 12.25 -8.03 21.69
CA VAL A 196 11.15 -7.92 20.72
C VAL A 196 9.90 -7.28 21.33
N ASP A 197 9.51 -7.70 22.52
CA ASP A 197 8.32 -7.17 23.19
C ASP A 197 8.51 -5.74 23.69
N GLY A 198 9.72 -5.39 24.13
CA GLY A 198 10.08 -4.01 24.47
C GLY A 198 10.04 -3.11 23.25
N PHE A 199 10.53 -3.59 22.11
CA PHE A 199 10.48 -2.86 20.85
C PHE A 199 9.04 -2.57 20.40
N LYS A 200 8.14 -3.54 20.45
CA LYS A 200 6.71 -3.35 20.11
C LYS A 200 5.99 -2.37 21.03
N LYS A 201 6.44 -2.21 22.28
CA LYS A 201 5.87 -1.23 23.23
C LYS A 201 6.37 0.18 23.02
N ALA A 202 7.61 0.33 22.54
CA ALA A 202 8.25 1.63 22.29
C ALA A 202 9.12 1.54 21.02
N PRO A 203 8.51 1.47 19.82
CA PRO A 203 9.26 1.29 18.58
C PRO A 203 10.08 2.54 18.25
N ILE A 204 11.30 2.30 17.77
CA ILE A 204 12.19 3.32 17.20
C ILE A 204 12.44 2.96 15.75
N GLY A 205 12.19 3.90 14.86
CA GLY A 205 12.45 3.76 13.43
C GLY A 205 13.30 4.90 12.88
N ALA A 206 13.39 4.98 11.55
CA ALA A 206 14.05 6.04 10.80
C ALA A 206 13.07 6.85 9.95
N GLY A 207 11.76 6.67 10.17
CA GLY A 207 10.69 7.33 9.43
C GLY A 207 10.45 8.78 9.82
N PRO A 208 9.51 9.46 9.12
CA PRO A 208 9.22 10.88 9.34
C PRO A 208 8.56 11.19 10.69
N TYR A 209 8.03 10.20 11.40
CA TYR A 209 7.36 10.39 12.68
C TYR A 209 7.86 9.42 13.74
N LYS A 210 7.97 9.91 14.97
CA LYS A 210 8.36 9.17 16.17
C LYS A 210 7.13 8.67 16.92
N PHE A 211 7.23 7.49 17.51
CA PHE A 211 6.23 6.95 18.41
C PHE A 211 6.11 7.79 19.69
N VAL A 212 4.87 8.08 20.09
CA VAL A 212 4.55 8.77 21.35
C VAL A 212 3.78 7.83 22.28
N SER A 213 2.66 7.28 21.82
CA SER A 213 1.84 6.37 22.64
C SER A 213 0.92 5.51 21.78
N PHE A 214 0.53 4.37 22.32
CA PHE A 214 -0.45 3.48 21.75
C PHE A 214 -1.43 2.99 22.80
N LYS A 215 -2.72 3.13 22.51
CA LYS A 215 -3.82 2.56 23.31
C LYS A 215 -4.54 1.53 22.43
N PRO A 216 -4.40 0.23 22.70
CA PRO A 216 -5.02 -0.82 21.90
C PRO A 216 -6.52 -0.59 21.68
N GLY A 217 -6.96 -0.75 20.43
CA GLY A 217 -8.35 -0.53 20.03
C GLY A 217 -8.83 0.93 20.04
N VAL A 218 -7.99 1.88 20.43
CA VAL A 218 -8.34 3.30 20.52
C VAL A 218 -7.52 4.15 19.57
N GLU A 219 -6.23 4.31 19.82
CA GLU A 219 -5.40 5.24 19.03
C GLU A 219 -3.91 4.94 19.07
N LEU A 220 -3.22 5.30 17.99
CA LEU A 220 -1.77 5.45 17.91
C LEU A 220 -1.45 6.93 17.72
N VAL A 221 -0.54 7.46 18.54
CA VAL A 221 -0.10 8.85 18.51
C VAL A 221 1.37 8.92 18.12
N LEU A 222 1.66 9.73 17.11
CA LEU A 222 3.00 9.95 16.57
C LEU A 222 3.33 11.45 16.57
N GLU A 223 4.62 11.79 16.64
CA GLU A 223 5.14 13.16 16.58
C GLU A 223 6.19 13.30 15.48
N ALA A 224 6.21 14.43 14.78
CA ALA A 224 7.15 14.72 13.70
C ALA A 224 8.61 14.53 14.14
N PHE A 225 9.41 13.95 13.26
CA PHE A 225 10.86 13.84 13.43
C PHE A 225 11.57 14.94 12.66
N ASP A 226 12.02 15.97 13.35
CA ASP A 226 12.59 17.18 12.76
C ASP A 226 13.87 16.93 11.94
N ARG A 227 14.55 15.81 12.20
CA ARG A 227 15.78 15.41 11.50
C ARG A 227 15.57 14.29 10.48
N TYR A 228 14.34 14.16 9.97
CA TYR A 228 14.07 13.20 8.91
C TYR A 228 14.84 13.60 7.63
N TRP A 229 15.55 12.67 7.06
CA TRP A 229 16.49 12.92 5.96
C TRP A 229 15.87 13.52 4.70
N ARG A 230 14.62 13.14 4.37
CA ARG A 230 13.97 13.60 3.15
C ARG A 230 13.37 15.00 3.31
N LYS A 231 12.54 15.20 4.30
CA LYS A 231 11.81 16.45 4.55
C LYS A 231 11.22 16.46 5.95
N THR A 232 11.44 17.50 6.70
CA THR A 232 10.74 17.69 7.98
C THR A 232 9.24 17.76 7.75
N PRO A 233 8.42 16.90 8.41
CA PRO A 233 6.96 16.98 8.31
C PRO A 233 6.41 18.33 8.73
N SER A 234 5.39 18.84 8.03
CA SER A 234 4.73 20.10 8.41
C SER A 234 3.71 19.93 9.54
N VAL A 235 3.13 18.75 9.66
CA VAL A 235 2.16 18.41 10.71
C VAL A 235 2.91 17.87 11.92
N LYS A 236 2.77 18.54 13.08
CA LYS A 236 3.51 18.17 14.29
C LYS A 236 3.07 16.82 14.86
N ARG A 237 1.77 16.52 14.86
CA ARG A 237 1.22 15.33 15.50
C ARG A 237 0.29 14.58 14.56
N LEU A 238 0.53 13.28 14.39
CA LEU A 238 -0.36 12.34 13.72
C LEU A 238 -1.07 11.46 14.74
N VAL A 239 -2.39 11.29 14.59
CA VAL A 239 -3.19 10.37 15.40
C VAL A 239 -3.95 9.42 14.47
N PHE A 240 -3.75 8.13 14.62
CA PHE A 240 -4.56 7.10 14.00
C PHE A 240 -5.58 6.60 15.02
N LYS A 241 -6.84 6.93 14.82
CA LYS A 241 -7.94 6.58 15.71
C LYS A 241 -8.71 5.38 15.15
N SER A 242 -8.77 4.28 15.88
CA SER A 242 -9.53 3.10 15.47
C SER A 242 -11.02 3.38 15.54
N ILE A 243 -11.70 3.37 14.39
CA ILE A 243 -13.16 3.52 14.26
C ILE A 243 -13.64 2.49 13.21
N PRO A 244 -13.72 1.20 13.57
CA PRO A 244 -14.06 0.14 12.63
C PRO A 244 -15.45 0.27 12.01
N GLU A 245 -16.42 0.80 12.77
CA GLU A 245 -17.78 0.97 12.34
C GLU A 245 -17.90 2.17 11.39
N GLU A 246 -18.48 1.96 10.20
CA GLU A 246 -18.42 2.89 9.06
C GLU A 246 -19.26 4.15 9.27
N THR A 247 -20.47 4.01 9.82
CA THR A 247 -21.37 5.13 10.14
C THR A 247 -20.76 6.05 11.20
N THR A 248 -20.19 5.45 12.26
CA THR A 248 -19.48 6.19 13.32
C THR A 248 -18.27 6.94 12.75
N ARG A 249 -17.57 6.32 11.80
CA ARG A 249 -16.39 6.92 11.17
C ARG A 249 -16.77 8.12 10.30
N LEU A 250 -17.83 8.03 9.51
CA LEU A 250 -18.35 9.16 8.74
C LEU A 250 -18.85 10.29 9.66
N ALA A 251 -19.62 9.95 10.68
CA ALA A 251 -20.12 10.94 11.65
C ALA A 251 -18.98 11.67 12.39
N ALA A 252 -17.87 10.98 12.72
CA ALA A 252 -16.70 11.63 13.32
C ALA A 252 -16.03 12.63 12.36
N LEU A 253 -15.99 12.35 11.05
CA LEU A 253 -15.52 13.29 10.05
C LEU A 253 -16.44 14.51 9.91
N GLN A 254 -17.75 14.28 9.87
CA GLN A 254 -18.76 15.36 9.78
C GLN A 254 -18.71 16.32 10.97
N ARG A 255 -18.43 15.81 12.17
CA ARG A 255 -18.27 16.62 13.39
C ARG A 255 -16.86 17.25 13.53
N GLY A 256 -15.91 16.94 12.62
CA GLY A 256 -14.53 17.41 12.71
C GLY A 256 -13.70 16.78 13.83
N GLU A 257 -14.14 15.64 14.39
CA GLU A 257 -13.39 14.87 15.40
C GLU A 257 -12.18 14.14 14.77
N VAL A 258 -12.26 13.86 13.48
CA VAL A 258 -11.19 13.35 12.66
C VAL A 258 -11.09 14.18 11.37
N ASP A 259 -9.93 14.24 10.77
CA ASP A 259 -9.64 15.03 9.57
C ASP A 259 -9.73 14.22 8.28
N ILE A 260 -9.44 12.93 8.38
CA ILE A 260 -9.46 11.98 7.25
C ILE A 260 -10.11 10.68 7.73
N VAL A 261 -10.91 10.05 6.87
CA VAL A 261 -11.45 8.71 7.12
C VAL A 261 -11.16 7.78 5.96
N TYR A 262 -10.84 6.53 6.29
CA TYR A 262 -10.64 5.45 5.31
C TYR A 262 -11.91 4.63 5.12
N SER A 263 -12.11 4.17 3.87
CA SER A 263 -13.06 3.09 3.54
C SER A 263 -14.50 3.40 3.95
N ILE A 264 -15.13 4.30 3.20
CA ILE A 264 -16.57 4.59 3.25
C ILE A 264 -17.20 4.04 1.97
N ARG A 265 -18.37 3.38 2.04
CA ARG A 265 -18.97 2.69 0.90
C ARG A 265 -20.46 2.95 0.78
N GLY A 266 -21.04 2.57 -0.37
CA GLY A 266 -22.46 2.58 -0.63
C GLY A 266 -23.13 3.93 -0.33
N GLU A 267 -24.24 3.88 0.37
CA GLU A 267 -25.03 5.08 0.74
C GLU A 267 -24.23 6.08 1.57
N LEU A 268 -23.36 5.62 2.47
CA LEU A 268 -22.51 6.49 3.28
C LEU A 268 -21.48 7.25 2.42
N ALA A 269 -20.99 6.66 1.34
CA ALA A 269 -20.13 7.36 0.38
C ALA A 269 -20.91 8.43 -0.41
N GLU A 270 -22.19 8.18 -0.73
CA GLU A 270 -23.07 9.18 -1.30
C GLU A 270 -23.34 10.33 -0.33
N GLU A 271 -23.57 10.03 0.94
CA GLU A 271 -23.73 11.02 2.00
C GLU A 271 -22.46 11.88 2.14
N LEU A 272 -21.28 11.25 2.21
CA LEU A 272 -20.00 11.92 2.22
C LEU A 272 -19.86 12.89 1.03
N ARG A 273 -20.21 12.43 -0.18
CA ARG A 273 -20.10 13.22 -1.42
C ARG A 273 -20.98 14.49 -1.38
N ARG A 274 -22.16 14.40 -0.73
CA ARG A 274 -23.14 15.49 -0.64
C ARG A 274 -22.92 16.41 0.56
N THR A 275 -22.08 16.03 1.53
CA THR A 275 -21.82 16.82 2.73
C THR A 275 -20.96 18.03 2.42
N PRO A 276 -21.45 19.28 2.60
CA PRO A 276 -20.66 20.48 2.33
C PRO A 276 -19.37 20.52 3.15
N GLY A 277 -18.28 20.97 2.53
CA GLY A 277 -16.96 21.08 3.17
C GLY A 277 -16.17 19.78 3.27
N LEU A 278 -16.77 18.63 3.02
CA LEU A 278 -16.06 17.36 2.91
C LEU A 278 -15.68 17.06 1.48
N THR A 279 -14.61 16.31 1.28
CA THR A 279 -14.14 15.87 -0.04
C THR A 279 -14.06 14.36 -0.08
N LEU A 280 -14.76 13.76 -1.05
CA LEU A 280 -14.61 12.34 -1.36
C LEU A 280 -13.33 12.14 -2.19
N LYS A 281 -12.45 11.23 -1.74
CA LYS A 281 -11.19 10.89 -2.38
C LYS A 281 -11.12 9.39 -2.67
N PRO A 282 -11.49 8.95 -3.89
CA PRO A 282 -11.33 7.55 -4.28
C PRO A 282 -9.85 7.26 -4.60
N VAL A 283 -9.43 6.06 -4.23
CA VAL A 283 -8.14 5.48 -4.63
C VAL A 283 -8.42 4.06 -5.09
N VAL A 284 -7.85 3.64 -6.22
CA VAL A 284 -7.94 2.26 -6.71
C VAL A 284 -6.57 1.61 -6.52
N PRO A 285 -6.31 1.01 -5.37
CA PRO A 285 -5.04 0.35 -5.11
C PRO A 285 -4.93 -0.98 -5.90
N PRO A 286 -3.75 -1.59 -5.99
CA PRO A 286 -3.56 -2.91 -6.57
C PRO A 286 -4.16 -4.00 -5.67
N ALA A 287 -5.49 -3.95 -5.49
CA ALA A 287 -6.26 -4.81 -4.62
C ALA A 287 -7.38 -5.51 -5.40
N PRO A 288 -7.06 -6.50 -6.26
CA PRO A 288 -8.07 -7.32 -6.91
C PRO A 288 -8.89 -8.10 -5.90
N PHE A 289 -10.18 -8.22 -6.20
CA PHE A 289 -11.13 -9.10 -5.50
C PHE A 289 -11.64 -10.16 -6.48
N TRP A 290 -11.83 -11.37 -5.96
CA TRP A 290 -12.25 -12.52 -6.74
C TRP A 290 -13.03 -13.51 -5.88
N VAL A 291 -13.77 -14.38 -6.54
CA VAL A 291 -14.26 -15.62 -5.91
C VAL A 291 -13.27 -16.73 -6.20
N TYR A 292 -12.83 -17.43 -5.17
CA TYR A 292 -11.99 -18.61 -5.25
C TYR A 292 -12.79 -19.86 -4.97
N PHE A 293 -12.57 -20.89 -5.77
CA PHE A 293 -13.23 -22.19 -5.68
C PHE A 293 -12.32 -23.14 -4.91
N ALA A 294 -12.44 -23.18 -3.58
CA ALA A 294 -11.51 -23.91 -2.71
C ALA A 294 -11.48 -25.43 -3.00
N ASP A 295 -12.63 -26.00 -3.33
CA ASP A 295 -12.79 -27.44 -3.58
C ASP A 295 -12.67 -27.83 -5.07
N GLN A 296 -12.20 -26.93 -5.95
CA GLN A 296 -11.97 -27.21 -7.39
C GLN A 296 -10.96 -28.34 -7.65
N TRP A 297 -10.26 -28.76 -6.64
CA TRP A 297 -9.23 -29.80 -6.67
C TRP A 297 -9.75 -31.20 -6.31
N ASP A 298 -10.97 -31.32 -5.77
CA ASP A 298 -11.63 -32.58 -5.44
C ASP A 298 -12.57 -33.01 -6.57
N PRO A 299 -12.30 -34.15 -7.26
CA PRO A 299 -13.18 -34.67 -8.31
C PRO A 299 -14.62 -34.96 -7.87
N LYS A 300 -14.90 -35.04 -6.58
CA LYS A 300 -16.23 -35.25 -6.02
C LYS A 300 -17.00 -33.93 -5.82
N SER A 301 -16.31 -32.82 -5.84
CA SER A 301 -16.93 -31.51 -5.69
C SER A 301 -17.55 -31.02 -7.01
N PRO A 302 -18.74 -30.43 -7.01
CA PRO A 302 -19.28 -29.75 -8.19
C PRO A 302 -18.34 -28.65 -8.74
N TRP A 303 -17.52 -28.06 -7.88
CA TRP A 303 -16.55 -27.03 -8.25
C TRP A 303 -15.35 -27.57 -9.06
N TYR A 304 -15.17 -28.89 -9.14
CA TYR A 304 -14.17 -29.51 -10.01
C TYR A 304 -14.50 -29.30 -11.50
N ASP A 305 -15.80 -29.29 -11.84
CA ASP A 305 -16.27 -29.01 -13.21
C ASP A 305 -16.06 -27.53 -13.56
N GLU A 306 -15.29 -27.30 -14.61
CA GLU A 306 -14.99 -25.96 -15.11
C GLU A 306 -16.23 -25.19 -15.54
N ARG A 307 -17.27 -25.88 -16.11
CA ARG A 307 -18.52 -25.26 -16.50
C ARG A 307 -19.27 -24.66 -15.31
N VAL A 308 -19.21 -25.30 -14.14
CA VAL A 308 -19.78 -24.77 -12.88
C VAL A 308 -19.06 -23.50 -12.45
N ARG A 309 -17.73 -23.45 -12.56
CA ARG A 309 -16.93 -22.25 -12.23
C ARG A 309 -17.18 -21.11 -13.23
N GLN A 310 -17.28 -21.44 -14.52
CA GLN A 310 -17.67 -20.49 -15.57
C GLN A 310 -19.08 -19.93 -15.33
N ALA A 311 -20.06 -20.78 -14.97
CA ALA A 311 -21.41 -20.36 -14.63
C ALA A 311 -21.40 -19.35 -13.46
N ALA A 312 -20.61 -19.61 -12.42
CA ALA A 312 -20.46 -18.67 -11.31
C ALA A 312 -19.89 -17.31 -11.78
N SER A 313 -18.93 -17.33 -12.70
CA SER A 313 -18.39 -16.07 -13.24
C SER A 313 -19.42 -15.30 -14.08
N PHE A 314 -20.22 -15.99 -14.93
CA PHE A 314 -21.29 -15.36 -15.72
C PHE A 314 -22.46 -14.84 -14.85
N ALA A 315 -22.65 -15.41 -13.66
CA ALA A 315 -23.71 -14.98 -12.74
C ALA A 315 -23.44 -13.61 -12.11
N LEU A 316 -22.18 -13.14 -12.03
CA LEU A 316 -21.81 -11.91 -11.31
C LEU A 316 -22.06 -10.65 -12.14
N ASP A 317 -23.03 -9.83 -11.73
CA ASP A 317 -23.21 -8.46 -12.27
C ASP A 317 -22.23 -7.48 -11.62
N ARG A 318 -21.00 -7.51 -12.11
CA ARG A 318 -19.90 -6.68 -11.59
C ARG A 318 -20.16 -5.19 -11.74
N LYS A 319 -20.94 -4.80 -12.75
CA LYS A 319 -21.28 -3.38 -12.96
C LYS A 319 -22.27 -2.90 -11.91
N ALA A 320 -23.39 -3.61 -11.73
CA ALA A 320 -24.37 -3.23 -10.72
C ALA A 320 -23.79 -3.25 -9.30
N MET A 321 -22.98 -4.27 -8.97
CA MET A 321 -22.25 -4.35 -7.71
C MET A 321 -21.31 -3.15 -7.53
N ASN A 322 -20.56 -2.74 -8.57
CA ASN A 322 -19.64 -1.61 -8.52
C ASN A 322 -20.39 -0.29 -8.27
N ASP A 323 -21.46 -0.07 -9.03
CA ASP A 323 -22.26 1.15 -8.91
C ASP A 323 -22.88 1.28 -7.50
N ALA A 324 -23.40 0.18 -6.94
CA ALA A 324 -24.04 0.18 -5.62
C ALA A 324 -23.02 0.31 -4.47
N ILE A 325 -21.87 -0.37 -4.53
CA ILE A 325 -20.95 -0.49 -3.39
C ILE A 325 -19.88 0.58 -3.40
N THR A 326 -19.34 0.93 -4.58
CA THR A 326 -18.22 1.87 -4.69
C THR A 326 -18.49 3.05 -5.63
N LEU A 327 -19.77 3.34 -5.92
CA LEU A 327 -20.20 4.45 -6.79
C LEU A 327 -19.53 4.42 -8.18
N GLY A 328 -19.23 3.24 -8.70
CA GLY A 328 -18.52 3.06 -9.96
C GLY A 328 -17.00 3.25 -9.89
N TYR A 329 -16.42 3.52 -8.71
CA TYR A 329 -14.98 3.80 -8.58
C TYR A 329 -14.10 2.55 -8.63
N SER A 330 -14.63 1.34 -8.43
CA SER A 330 -13.86 0.11 -8.64
C SER A 330 -13.61 -0.12 -10.13
N LYS A 331 -12.52 -0.77 -10.46
CA LYS A 331 -12.18 -1.12 -11.84
C LYS A 331 -12.43 -2.60 -12.08
N VAL A 332 -13.47 -2.93 -12.84
CA VAL A 332 -13.78 -4.33 -13.24
C VAL A 332 -12.55 -4.94 -13.92
N THR A 333 -12.21 -6.15 -13.55
CA THR A 333 -11.05 -6.89 -14.10
C THR A 333 -11.39 -8.36 -14.32
N GLY A 334 -10.73 -8.99 -15.29
CA GLY A 334 -10.72 -10.44 -15.50
C GLY A 334 -9.51 -11.12 -14.87
N SER A 335 -8.70 -10.40 -14.06
CA SER A 335 -7.45 -10.91 -13.51
C SER A 335 -7.38 -10.78 -11.98
N ILE A 336 -6.69 -11.72 -11.34
CA ILE A 336 -6.24 -11.61 -9.96
C ILE A 336 -4.93 -10.81 -9.83
N ILE A 337 -4.30 -10.49 -10.97
CA ILE A 337 -3.12 -9.64 -11.04
C ILE A 337 -3.57 -8.19 -11.19
N PRO A 338 -3.01 -7.24 -10.42
CA PRO A 338 -3.29 -5.81 -10.62
C PRO A 338 -2.86 -5.31 -11.99
N TYR A 339 -3.67 -4.45 -12.60
CA TYR A 339 -3.37 -3.91 -13.95
C TYR A 339 -2.13 -3.00 -13.99
N SER A 340 -1.68 -2.51 -12.85
CA SER A 340 -0.48 -1.67 -12.72
C SER A 340 0.81 -2.48 -12.55
N PHE A 341 0.70 -3.80 -12.39
CA PHE A 341 1.87 -4.65 -12.17
C PHE A 341 2.63 -4.91 -13.47
N ASP A 342 3.95 -4.94 -13.39
CA ASP A 342 4.78 -5.46 -14.45
C ASP A 342 4.38 -6.91 -14.77
N PHE A 343 4.42 -7.27 -16.04
CA PHE A 343 3.93 -8.54 -16.58
C PHE A 343 2.42 -8.78 -16.41
N PHE A 344 1.61 -7.73 -16.28
CA PHE A 344 0.17 -7.86 -16.32
C PHE A 344 -0.28 -8.20 -17.75
N TRP A 345 -0.97 -9.32 -17.91
CA TRP A 345 -1.68 -9.66 -19.13
C TRP A 345 -3.14 -9.22 -19.02
N GLN A 346 -3.65 -8.53 -20.05
CA GLN A 346 -5.03 -8.06 -20.08
C GLN A 346 -5.97 -9.19 -20.53
N PRO A 347 -6.69 -9.87 -19.62
CA PRO A 347 -7.68 -10.86 -20.01
C PRO A 347 -8.92 -10.19 -20.62
N PRO A 348 -9.77 -10.94 -21.34
CA PRO A 348 -11.12 -10.49 -21.65
C PRO A 348 -11.87 -10.10 -20.37
N LEU A 349 -12.63 -9.01 -20.42
CA LEU A 349 -13.46 -8.62 -19.27
C LEU A 349 -14.60 -9.64 -19.10
N PRO A 350 -14.87 -10.08 -17.84
CA PRO A 350 -15.96 -11.01 -17.57
C PRO A 350 -17.32 -10.39 -17.94
N THR A 351 -18.13 -11.16 -18.63
CA THR A 351 -19.49 -10.77 -19.05
C THR A 351 -20.50 -11.21 -17.99
N TYR A 352 -21.52 -10.38 -17.73
CA TYR A 352 -22.71 -10.79 -16.99
C TYR A 352 -23.72 -11.41 -17.94
N ASP A 353 -24.01 -12.68 -17.75
CA ASP A 353 -24.99 -13.42 -18.54
C ASP A 353 -25.64 -14.53 -17.68
N PRO A 354 -26.69 -14.21 -16.93
CA PRO A 354 -27.35 -15.18 -16.06
C PRO A 354 -28.07 -16.32 -16.85
N ALA A 355 -28.39 -16.10 -18.10
CA ALA A 355 -28.97 -17.16 -18.95
C ALA A 355 -27.90 -18.18 -19.32
N LYS A 356 -26.70 -17.71 -19.71
CA LYS A 356 -25.54 -18.57 -19.95
C LYS A 356 -25.09 -19.31 -18.69
N ALA A 357 -25.15 -18.66 -17.53
CA ALA A 357 -24.85 -19.29 -16.24
C ALA A 357 -25.76 -20.50 -15.97
N LYS A 358 -27.11 -20.35 -16.16
CA LYS A 358 -28.08 -21.43 -16.02
C LYS A 358 -27.89 -22.53 -17.05
N GLN A 359 -27.57 -22.17 -18.29
CA GLN A 359 -27.26 -23.15 -19.34
C GLN A 359 -26.08 -24.04 -18.96
N LEU A 360 -24.96 -23.42 -18.51
CA LEU A 360 -23.75 -24.14 -18.11
C LEU A 360 -24.00 -25.05 -16.89
N LEU A 361 -24.81 -24.60 -15.93
CA LEU A 361 -25.22 -25.46 -14.81
C LEU A 361 -26.04 -26.67 -15.28
N ALA A 362 -26.96 -26.48 -16.20
CA ALA A 362 -27.75 -27.58 -16.77
C ALA A 362 -26.86 -28.59 -17.53
N GLU A 363 -25.92 -28.09 -18.33
CA GLU A 363 -24.94 -28.92 -19.06
C GLU A 363 -23.98 -29.67 -18.09
N ALA A 364 -23.74 -29.12 -16.89
CA ALA A 364 -22.98 -29.77 -15.82
C ALA A 364 -23.80 -30.73 -14.94
N GLY A 365 -25.11 -30.93 -15.26
CA GLY A 365 -25.97 -31.83 -14.53
C GLY A 365 -26.78 -31.19 -13.40
N HIS A 366 -26.86 -29.86 -13.34
CA HIS A 366 -27.54 -29.08 -12.30
C HIS A 366 -28.65 -28.16 -12.89
N PRO A 367 -29.64 -28.65 -13.65
CA PRO A 367 -30.62 -27.77 -14.32
C PRO A 367 -31.49 -26.96 -13.33
N ASP A 368 -31.72 -27.49 -12.11
CA ASP A 368 -32.49 -26.84 -11.05
C ASP A 368 -31.63 -26.19 -10.00
N GLY A 369 -30.34 -25.99 -10.32
CA GLY A 369 -29.34 -25.54 -9.36
C GLY A 369 -28.96 -26.64 -8.34
N PHE A 370 -28.06 -26.31 -7.39
CA PHE A 370 -27.59 -27.28 -6.40
C PHE A 370 -27.21 -26.60 -5.08
N ASP A 371 -27.02 -27.38 -4.00
CA ASP A 371 -26.42 -26.88 -2.74
C ASP A 371 -24.92 -26.67 -2.97
N ALA A 372 -24.55 -25.43 -3.16
CA ALA A 372 -23.19 -25.00 -3.46
C ALA A 372 -22.32 -24.78 -2.21
N GLY A 373 -22.88 -25.04 -1.01
CA GLY A 373 -22.17 -25.03 0.26
C GLY A 373 -22.03 -23.65 0.91
N ASP A 374 -20.89 -23.44 1.56
CA ASP A 374 -20.61 -22.20 2.28
C ASP A 374 -19.83 -21.20 1.40
N PHE A 375 -20.11 -19.91 1.60
CA PHE A 375 -19.39 -18.81 0.98
C PHE A 375 -18.74 -17.96 2.07
N TYR A 376 -17.44 -18.05 2.22
CA TYR A 376 -16.66 -17.37 3.25
C TYR A 376 -16.18 -16.02 2.80
N CYS A 377 -16.17 -15.04 3.70
CA CYS A 377 -15.58 -13.73 3.47
C CYS A 377 -14.98 -13.15 4.78
N ASP A 378 -14.08 -12.21 4.63
CA ASP A 378 -13.72 -11.26 5.69
C ASP A 378 -14.94 -10.37 5.98
N SER A 379 -15.38 -10.27 7.24
CA SER A 379 -16.55 -9.48 7.66
C SER A 379 -16.48 -8.00 7.24
N SER A 380 -15.28 -7.45 7.08
CA SER A 380 -15.08 -6.08 6.58
C SER A 380 -15.54 -5.91 5.11
N TYR A 381 -15.78 -7.01 4.39
CA TYR A 381 -16.24 -7.03 3.00
C TYR A 381 -17.56 -7.78 2.81
N SER A 382 -18.34 -7.97 3.88
CA SER A 382 -19.63 -8.66 3.82
C SER A 382 -20.55 -8.11 2.74
N ILE A 383 -20.61 -6.78 2.57
CA ILE A 383 -21.44 -6.14 1.55
C ILE A 383 -21.10 -6.61 0.13
N VAL A 384 -19.82 -6.89 -0.16
CA VAL A 384 -19.40 -7.43 -1.47
C VAL A 384 -19.83 -8.89 -1.61
N ALA A 385 -19.69 -9.66 -0.52
CA ALA A 385 -20.07 -11.07 -0.50
C ALA A 385 -21.60 -11.24 -0.60
N GLU A 386 -22.39 -10.40 0.06
CA GLU A 386 -23.85 -10.39 -0.01
C GLU A 386 -24.33 -10.08 -1.42
N ALA A 387 -23.80 -9.05 -2.07
CA ALA A 387 -24.15 -8.74 -3.45
C ALA A 387 -23.77 -9.86 -4.43
N ALA A 388 -22.62 -10.52 -4.22
CA ALA A 388 -22.25 -11.68 -5.02
C ALA A 388 -23.17 -12.89 -4.72
N LEU A 389 -23.55 -13.11 -3.46
CA LEU A 389 -24.47 -14.16 -3.04
C LEU A 389 -25.83 -14.04 -3.74
N ASP A 390 -26.41 -12.84 -3.78
CA ASP A 390 -27.69 -12.59 -4.47
C ASP A 390 -27.59 -12.97 -5.96
N ASN A 391 -26.50 -12.61 -6.62
CA ASN A 391 -26.26 -12.95 -8.02
C ASN A 391 -26.13 -14.48 -8.21
N PHE A 392 -25.43 -15.17 -7.33
CA PHE A 392 -25.29 -16.63 -7.35
C PHE A 392 -26.63 -17.34 -7.14
N GLN A 393 -27.42 -16.89 -6.16
CA GLN A 393 -28.74 -17.47 -5.87
C GLN A 393 -29.67 -17.31 -7.04
N ALA A 394 -29.68 -16.16 -7.70
CA ALA A 394 -30.50 -15.93 -8.91
C ALA A 394 -30.13 -16.87 -10.09
N ALA A 395 -28.89 -17.34 -10.13
CA ALA A 395 -28.40 -18.29 -11.12
C ALA A 395 -28.64 -19.78 -10.75
N GLY A 396 -29.01 -20.09 -9.48
CA GLY A 396 -29.29 -21.44 -9.02
C GLY A 396 -28.26 -22.04 -8.04
N PHE A 397 -27.26 -21.26 -7.60
CA PHE A 397 -26.35 -21.70 -6.56
C PHE A 397 -26.95 -21.44 -5.17
N ARG A 398 -27.29 -22.49 -4.43
CA ARG A 398 -27.76 -22.35 -3.05
C ARG A 398 -26.57 -22.31 -2.11
N LEU A 399 -26.22 -21.10 -1.65
CA LEU A 399 -25.06 -20.82 -0.82
C LEU A 399 -25.47 -20.27 0.55
N ARG A 400 -24.61 -20.51 1.55
CA ARG A 400 -24.71 -19.94 2.91
C ARG A 400 -23.52 -19.03 3.16
N LEU A 401 -23.79 -17.73 3.37
CA LEU A 401 -22.73 -16.75 3.68
C LEU A 401 -22.15 -17.00 5.08
N ARG A 402 -20.82 -16.97 5.18
CA ARG A 402 -20.05 -17.18 6.40
C ARG A 402 -19.01 -16.06 6.60
N PRO A 403 -19.42 -14.88 7.08
CA PRO A 403 -18.47 -13.84 7.41
C PRO A 403 -17.63 -14.26 8.64
N LEU A 404 -16.34 -14.07 8.55
CA LEU A 404 -15.40 -14.30 9.66
C LEU A 404 -14.73 -12.96 10.02
N GLU A 405 -14.40 -12.80 11.30
CA GLU A 405 -13.53 -11.70 11.70
C GLU A 405 -12.19 -11.81 10.94
N ARG A 406 -11.59 -10.65 10.62
CA ARG A 406 -10.44 -10.56 9.70
C ARG A 406 -9.28 -11.50 10.07
N ALA A 407 -8.87 -11.52 11.34
CA ALA A 407 -7.75 -12.38 11.74
C ALA A 407 -8.09 -13.86 11.61
N ALA A 408 -9.31 -14.25 12.01
CA ALA A 408 -9.81 -15.61 11.87
C ALA A 408 -9.95 -16.01 10.38
N PHE A 409 -10.41 -15.09 9.53
CA PHE A 409 -10.49 -15.31 8.09
C PHE A 409 -9.11 -15.57 7.49
N VAL A 410 -8.13 -14.71 7.78
CA VAL A 410 -6.77 -14.83 7.24
C VAL A 410 -6.13 -16.14 7.72
N GLU A 411 -6.27 -16.49 9.00
CA GLU A 411 -5.77 -17.76 9.54
C GLU A 411 -6.41 -18.97 8.87
N ALA A 412 -7.74 -18.97 8.72
CA ALA A 412 -8.45 -20.10 8.12
C ALA A 412 -8.13 -20.22 6.61
N TYR A 413 -8.01 -19.10 5.89
CA TYR A 413 -7.68 -19.10 4.48
C TYR A 413 -6.24 -19.58 4.23
N SER A 414 -5.25 -19.00 4.89
CA SER A 414 -3.85 -19.44 4.76
C SER A 414 -3.63 -20.87 5.32
N GLY A 415 -4.38 -21.24 6.36
CA GLY A 415 -4.38 -22.60 6.91
C GLY A 415 -5.12 -23.65 6.08
N LYS A 416 -5.68 -23.29 4.90
CA LYS A 416 -6.43 -24.19 4.00
C LYS A 416 -7.65 -24.85 4.66
N LYS A 417 -8.30 -24.16 5.61
CA LYS A 417 -9.42 -24.68 6.41
C LYS A 417 -10.79 -24.40 5.79
N LEU A 418 -10.87 -23.46 4.83
CA LEU A 418 -12.11 -23.05 4.18
C LEU A 418 -12.44 -23.98 3.01
N LYS A 419 -13.73 -24.11 2.70
CA LYS A 419 -14.26 -24.98 1.63
C LYS A 419 -15.23 -24.23 0.73
N ASN A 420 -15.61 -24.84 -0.39
CA ASN A 420 -16.54 -24.32 -1.39
C ASN A 420 -16.08 -22.95 -1.95
N LEU A 421 -16.73 -21.85 -1.57
CA LEU A 421 -16.42 -20.53 -2.10
C LEU A 421 -15.75 -19.63 -1.06
N ILE A 422 -14.79 -18.86 -1.52
CA ILE A 422 -14.11 -17.84 -0.72
C ILE A 422 -14.10 -16.52 -1.50
N LEU A 423 -14.67 -15.47 -0.92
CA LEU A 423 -14.41 -14.11 -1.41
C LEU A 423 -12.97 -13.76 -0.99
N GLY A 424 -12.06 -13.89 -1.94
CA GLY A 424 -10.69 -13.48 -1.78
C GLY A 424 -10.51 -12.03 -2.24
N GLY A 425 -9.57 -11.36 -1.64
CA GLY A 425 -9.16 -10.03 -2.04
C GLY A 425 -7.97 -9.60 -1.23
N SER A 426 -6.97 -9.06 -1.88
CA SER A 426 -5.85 -8.48 -1.16
C SER A 426 -5.14 -7.44 -2.00
N GLY A 427 -4.79 -6.34 -1.35
CA GLY A 427 -3.79 -5.44 -1.87
C GLY A 427 -2.40 -6.08 -1.82
N ALA A 428 -1.57 -5.73 -2.78
CA ALA A 428 -0.18 -6.15 -2.84
C ALA A 428 0.65 -5.09 -3.56
N PHE A 429 1.94 -5.07 -3.26
CA PHE A 429 2.96 -4.51 -4.12
C PHE A 429 3.72 -5.65 -4.78
N GLY A 430 4.42 -5.35 -5.88
CA GLY A 430 5.22 -6.32 -6.59
C GLY A 430 4.96 -6.33 -8.09
N ASN A 431 4.98 -7.53 -8.67
CA ASN A 431 4.70 -7.79 -10.08
C ASN A 431 3.82 -9.05 -10.24
N ALA A 432 3.52 -9.45 -11.47
CA ALA A 432 2.70 -10.64 -11.71
C ALA A 432 3.28 -11.91 -11.07
N ALA A 433 4.61 -12.08 -11.08
CA ALA A 433 5.25 -13.25 -10.48
C ALA A 433 5.01 -13.35 -8.97
N THR A 434 5.00 -12.22 -8.24
CA THR A 434 4.73 -12.21 -6.80
C THR A 434 3.30 -12.66 -6.46
N ARG A 435 2.35 -12.30 -7.32
CA ARG A 435 0.94 -12.71 -7.15
C ARG A 435 0.74 -14.19 -7.48
N LEU A 436 1.35 -14.64 -8.56
CA LEU A 436 1.28 -16.04 -8.98
C LEU A 436 1.92 -16.96 -7.94
N GLU A 437 3.04 -16.56 -7.33
CA GLU A 437 3.65 -17.30 -6.22
C GLU A 437 2.65 -17.49 -5.06
N ALA A 438 2.06 -16.41 -4.58
CA ALA A 438 1.22 -16.45 -3.39
C ALA A 438 -0.14 -17.18 -3.60
N LEU A 439 -0.69 -17.13 -4.82
CA LEU A 439 -2.07 -17.54 -5.13
C LEU A 439 -2.20 -18.78 -6.02
N VAL A 440 -1.16 -19.14 -6.78
CA VAL A 440 -1.29 -20.13 -7.86
C VAL A 440 -0.30 -21.29 -7.71
N VAL A 441 0.94 -20.99 -7.34
CA VAL A 441 2.04 -21.95 -7.34
C VAL A 441 2.03 -22.79 -6.07
N LYS A 442 2.34 -24.06 -6.21
CA LYS A 442 2.39 -25.02 -5.09
C LYS A 442 3.25 -24.48 -3.94
N GLY A 443 2.69 -24.48 -2.75
CA GLY A 443 3.33 -23.97 -1.54
C GLY A 443 3.03 -22.50 -1.23
N GLY A 444 2.40 -21.78 -2.16
CA GLY A 444 1.97 -20.40 -1.94
C GLY A 444 1.00 -20.26 -0.76
N ALA A 445 1.00 -19.09 -0.14
CA ALA A 445 0.28 -18.84 1.11
C ALA A 445 -1.22 -19.17 1.05
N TYR A 446 -1.85 -18.94 -0.10
CA TYR A 446 -3.30 -19.10 -0.29
C TYR A 446 -3.66 -20.20 -1.30
N VAL A 447 -2.73 -21.09 -1.63
CA VAL A 447 -2.89 -22.12 -2.66
C VAL A 447 -3.42 -23.41 -2.05
N TYR A 448 -4.64 -23.82 -2.41
CA TYR A 448 -5.29 -25.06 -1.94
C TYR A 448 -4.92 -26.28 -2.78
N GLY A 449 -4.53 -26.04 -4.03
CA GLY A 449 -4.02 -27.04 -4.96
C GLY A 449 -3.40 -26.32 -6.16
N SER A 450 -2.56 -26.98 -6.93
CA SER A 450 -1.88 -26.38 -8.08
C SER A 450 -1.90 -27.30 -9.29
N TYR A 451 -1.70 -26.69 -10.46
CA TYR A 451 -1.51 -27.41 -11.71
C TYR A 451 -0.02 -27.59 -11.99
N PRO A 452 0.46 -28.82 -12.24
CA PRO A 452 1.92 -29.06 -12.46
C PRO A 452 2.52 -28.24 -13.61
N ASP A 453 1.75 -27.95 -14.65
CA ASP A 453 2.19 -27.12 -15.78
C ASP A 453 2.37 -25.64 -15.39
N LEU A 454 1.53 -25.10 -14.51
CA LEU A 454 1.70 -23.75 -13.94
C LEU A 454 2.90 -23.69 -13.01
N ASP A 455 3.11 -24.72 -12.19
CA ASP A 455 4.29 -24.81 -11.32
C ASP A 455 5.58 -24.83 -12.15
N ALA A 456 5.61 -25.61 -13.25
CA ALA A 456 6.75 -25.67 -14.16
C ALA A 456 7.02 -24.34 -14.86
N LEU A 457 5.98 -23.66 -15.38
CA LEU A 457 6.11 -22.33 -15.98
C LEU A 457 6.63 -21.30 -14.98
N TYR A 458 6.18 -21.38 -13.71
CA TYR A 458 6.67 -20.49 -12.67
C TYR A 458 8.17 -20.67 -12.41
N GLN A 459 8.66 -21.91 -12.33
CA GLN A 459 10.08 -22.17 -12.16
C GLN A 459 10.90 -21.67 -13.37
N GLN A 460 10.36 -21.81 -14.58
CA GLN A 460 11.00 -21.33 -15.80
C GLN A 460 11.14 -19.80 -15.77
N GLN A 461 10.07 -19.04 -15.44
CA GLN A 461 10.12 -17.58 -15.37
C GLN A 461 11.04 -17.07 -14.26
N ALA A 462 11.13 -17.80 -13.14
CA ALA A 462 11.95 -17.39 -12.00
C ALA A 462 13.46 -17.39 -12.29
N ALA A 463 13.90 -18.16 -13.31
CA ALA A 463 15.28 -18.23 -13.77
C ALA A 463 15.55 -17.38 -15.04
N GLU A 464 14.51 -16.82 -15.67
CA GLU A 464 14.64 -16.08 -16.93
C GLU A 464 15.00 -14.61 -16.65
N LEU A 465 16.12 -14.15 -17.18
CA LEU A 465 16.63 -12.78 -17.04
C LEU A 465 16.15 -11.85 -18.16
N ASP A 466 15.83 -12.40 -19.33
CA ASP A 466 15.29 -11.61 -20.44
C ASP A 466 13.83 -11.21 -20.14
N HIS A 467 13.58 -9.92 -19.99
CA HIS A 467 12.27 -9.40 -19.62
C HIS A 467 11.15 -9.81 -20.59
N LYS A 468 11.41 -9.86 -21.90
CA LYS A 468 10.40 -10.22 -22.91
C LYS A 468 10.07 -11.70 -22.87
N LYS A 469 11.06 -12.57 -22.72
CA LYS A 469 10.84 -14.02 -22.58
C LYS A 469 10.10 -14.32 -21.30
N ARG A 470 10.46 -13.64 -20.22
CA ARG A 470 9.82 -13.75 -18.93
C ARG A 470 8.36 -13.30 -18.99
N ALA A 471 8.06 -12.16 -19.65
CA ALA A 471 6.72 -11.69 -19.91
C ALA A 471 5.88 -12.75 -20.64
N ALA A 472 6.40 -13.35 -21.70
CA ALA A 472 5.69 -14.39 -22.45
C ALA A 472 5.33 -15.62 -21.61
N ILE A 473 6.19 -16.03 -20.67
CA ILE A 473 5.89 -17.13 -19.74
C ILE A 473 4.79 -16.75 -18.76
N LEU A 474 4.88 -15.56 -18.18
CA LEU A 474 3.90 -15.05 -17.22
C LEU A 474 2.54 -14.77 -17.87
N ASP A 475 2.52 -14.28 -19.11
CA ASP A 475 1.29 -14.13 -19.90
C ASP A 475 0.61 -15.47 -20.14
N LYS A 476 1.38 -16.51 -20.53
CA LYS A 476 0.84 -17.86 -20.71
C LYS A 476 0.23 -18.41 -19.43
N MET A 477 0.86 -18.20 -18.27
CA MET A 477 0.29 -18.60 -16.98
C MET A 477 -1.05 -17.92 -16.73
N GLN A 478 -1.15 -16.61 -16.96
CA GLN A 478 -2.38 -15.84 -16.77
C GLN A 478 -3.49 -16.27 -17.75
N GLN A 479 -3.16 -16.62 -18.98
CA GLN A 479 -4.09 -17.19 -19.98
C GLN A 479 -4.66 -18.53 -19.48
N ILE A 480 -3.81 -19.44 -19.03
CA ILE A 480 -4.26 -20.73 -18.49
C ILE A 480 -5.18 -20.56 -17.29
N LEU A 481 -4.88 -19.61 -16.39
CA LEU A 481 -5.75 -19.30 -15.24
C LEU A 481 -7.13 -18.83 -15.66
N ALA A 482 -7.19 -17.96 -16.67
CA ALA A 482 -8.44 -17.45 -17.21
C ALA A 482 -9.24 -18.54 -17.94
N GLU A 483 -8.58 -19.35 -18.78
CA GLU A 483 -9.18 -20.46 -19.51
C GLU A 483 -9.80 -21.50 -18.58
N ARG A 484 -9.07 -21.90 -17.53
CA ARG A 484 -9.51 -22.91 -16.55
C ARG A 484 -10.45 -22.35 -15.47
N MET A 485 -10.77 -21.07 -15.52
CA MET A 485 -11.57 -20.38 -14.50
C MET A 485 -11.16 -20.76 -13.07
N VAL A 486 -9.86 -20.69 -12.79
CA VAL A 486 -9.32 -21.02 -11.47
C VAL A 486 -9.83 -20.03 -10.42
N TYR A 487 -10.10 -18.83 -10.83
CA TYR A 487 -10.69 -17.72 -10.08
C TYR A 487 -11.82 -17.08 -10.89
N ALA A 488 -12.83 -16.54 -10.25
CA ALA A 488 -13.77 -15.59 -10.86
C ALA A 488 -13.45 -14.18 -10.37
N PRO A 489 -12.61 -13.41 -11.10
CA PRO A 489 -12.28 -12.05 -10.72
C PRO A 489 -13.50 -11.14 -10.75
N ILE A 490 -13.54 -10.15 -9.86
CA ILE A 490 -14.61 -9.17 -9.75
C ILE A 490 -14.12 -7.81 -10.22
N TRP A 491 -13.24 -7.18 -9.46
CA TRP A 491 -12.68 -5.83 -9.70
C TRP A 491 -11.38 -5.60 -8.93
N GLN A 492 -10.69 -4.53 -9.25
CA GLN A 492 -9.83 -3.87 -8.27
C GLN A 492 -10.69 -2.92 -7.46
N LEU A 493 -10.71 -3.13 -6.15
CA LEU A 493 -11.60 -2.40 -5.25
C LEU A 493 -11.24 -0.93 -5.16
N GLY A 494 -12.18 -0.04 -5.43
CA GLY A 494 -12.06 1.38 -5.17
C GLY A 494 -12.23 1.66 -3.67
N PHE A 495 -11.17 2.16 -3.03
CA PHE A 495 -11.23 2.68 -1.68
C PHE A 495 -11.74 4.12 -1.72
N ILE A 496 -12.92 4.36 -1.19
CA ILE A 496 -13.49 5.69 -1.08
C ILE A 496 -13.14 6.23 0.30
N ASN A 497 -12.50 7.39 0.33
CA ASN A 497 -12.03 8.01 1.56
C ASN A 497 -12.62 9.42 1.69
N GLY A 498 -12.80 9.86 2.91
CA GLY A 498 -13.29 11.20 3.22
C GLY A 498 -12.18 12.10 3.75
N VAL A 499 -12.18 13.36 3.29
CA VAL A 499 -11.20 14.38 3.68
C VAL A 499 -11.93 15.61 4.18
N GLY A 500 -11.62 16.05 5.38
CA GLY A 500 -12.19 17.22 6.03
C GLY A 500 -11.61 18.54 5.53
N PRO A 501 -12.27 19.67 5.85
CA PRO A 501 -11.95 20.98 5.29
C PRO A 501 -10.58 21.54 5.72
N ARG A 502 -10.06 21.11 6.87
CA ARG A 502 -8.75 21.55 7.40
C ARG A 502 -7.55 20.97 6.64
N VAL A 503 -7.76 19.87 5.90
CA VAL A 503 -6.68 19.19 5.19
C VAL A 503 -6.29 19.97 3.93
N GLY A 504 -5.00 20.26 3.77
CA GLY A 504 -4.43 20.85 2.57
C GLY A 504 -4.06 19.76 1.57
N GLN A 505 -3.02 18.98 1.87
CA GLN A 505 -2.61 17.78 1.13
C GLN A 505 -2.88 16.55 2.00
N SER A 506 -3.71 15.65 1.51
CA SER A 506 -4.09 14.43 2.24
C SER A 506 -3.11 13.26 2.06
N GLY A 507 -2.21 13.33 1.10
CA GLY A 507 -1.33 12.21 0.72
C GLY A 507 -2.00 11.18 -0.19
N PHE A 508 -3.32 11.13 -0.28
CA PHE A 508 -4.02 10.19 -1.17
C PHE A 508 -3.62 10.36 -2.63
N GLY A 509 -3.17 9.26 -3.24
CA GLY A 509 -2.76 9.21 -4.64
C GLY A 509 -1.37 9.79 -4.93
N LEU A 510 -0.60 10.24 -3.92
CA LEU A 510 0.78 10.68 -4.12
C LEU A 510 1.69 9.50 -4.49
N ILE A 511 1.53 8.37 -3.82
CA ILE A 511 2.14 7.10 -4.25
C ILE A 511 1.10 6.36 -5.06
N ALA A 512 1.40 6.10 -6.31
CA ALA A 512 0.52 5.34 -7.19
C ALA A 512 0.16 3.99 -6.56
N ASP A 513 -1.11 3.60 -6.68
CA ASP A 513 -1.61 2.31 -6.22
C ASP A 513 -1.51 2.07 -4.69
N PHE A 514 -1.18 3.08 -3.88
CA PHE A 514 -1.17 2.95 -2.43
C PHE A 514 -2.54 3.32 -1.84
N ALA A 515 -3.14 2.37 -1.09
CA ALA A 515 -4.50 2.52 -0.57
C ALA A 515 -4.64 3.61 0.49
N TYR A 516 -3.55 3.91 1.20
CA TYR A 516 -3.53 4.79 2.35
C TYR A 516 -2.79 6.09 2.07
N THR A 517 -2.87 7.01 3.01
CA THR A 517 -2.10 8.24 2.99
C THR A 517 -0.60 7.96 3.11
N ALA A 518 0.18 8.39 2.16
CA ALA A 518 1.65 8.41 2.20
C ALA A 518 2.18 9.24 1.02
N PRO A 519 3.40 9.80 1.09
CA PRO A 519 4.27 9.85 2.27
C PRO A 519 3.77 10.88 3.29
N PHE A 520 3.90 10.57 4.59
CA PHE A 520 3.32 11.39 5.65
C PHE A 520 3.99 12.75 5.83
N GLU A 521 5.26 12.89 5.46
CA GLU A 521 5.99 14.17 5.49
C GLU A 521 5.49 15.19 4.46
N ASP A 522 4.73 14.75 3.44
CA ASP A 522 4.16 15.62 2.43
C ASP A 522 2.73 16.08 2.74
N ILE A 523 2.14 15.56 3.81
CA ILE A 523 0.79 15.94 4.25
C ILE A 523 0.82 17.34 4.86
N THR A 524 -0.24 18.11 4.59
CA THR A 524 -0.37 19.47 5.13
C THR A 524 -1.76 19.72 5.68
N ILE A 525 -1.85 20.60 6.68
CA ILE A 525 -3.09 21.25 7.10
C ILE A 525 -3.09 22.69 6.58
N LYS A 526 -4.28 23.21 6.24
CA LYS A 526 -4.44 24.60 5.82
C LYS A 526 -4.11 25.53 6.97
N SER A 527 -3.42 26.61 6.69
CA SER A 527 -3.28 27.71 7.65
C SER A 527 -4.67 28.29 7.90
N THR A 528 -5.05 28.39 9.15
CA THR A 528 -6.27 29.09 9.61
C THR A 528 -6.11 30.57 9.45
#